data_46cdccad67a55782bd9ec42eda3123b0
#
_entry.id   46cdccad67a55782bd9ec42eda3123b0
#
_cell.length_a   1.000
_cell.length_b   1.000
_cell.length_c   1.000
_cell.angle_alpha   90.00
_cell.angle_beta   90.00
_cell.angle_gamma   90.00
#
_symmetry.space_group_name_H-M   'P 1'
#
loop_
_entity.id
_entity.type
_entity.pdbx_description
1 polymer ?
#
loop_
_entity_poly.entity_id
_entity_poly.type
_entity_poly.pdbx_seq_one_letter_code
_entity_poly.pdbx_strand_id
1 'polypeptide(L)' 'MPSDETRRLLRVFGMAVTEYEDAVHKGVSPEEVKKAEGEVRARLEEIAALIEKLRARTV' A
#
# COMPACT_ATOMS: atom_id res chain seq x y z
N MET A 1 -4.08 14.76 14.56
CA MET A 1 -3.03 13.74 14.64
C MET A 1 -3.52 12.44 14.04
N PRO A 2 -2.75 11.81 13.16
CA PRO A 2 -3.16 10.52 12.62
C PRO A 2 -3.12 9.44 13.69
N SER A 3 -4.04 8.49 13.58
CA SER A 3 -4.09 7.36 14.50
C SER A 3 -2.94 6.40 14.22
N ASP A 4 -2.69 5.49 15.14
CA ASP A 4 -1.68 4.46 14.95
C ASP A 4 -2.00 3.59 13.74
N GLU A 5 -3.28 3.33 13.52
CA GLU A 5 -3.73 2.56 12.35
C GLU A 5 -3.34 3.28 11.05
N THR A 6 -3.61 4.58 10.98
CA THR A 6 -3.26 5.38 9.80
C THR A 6 -1.76 5.36 9.55
N ARG A 7 -0.97 5.57 10.60
CA ARG A 7 0.48 5.57 10.46
C ARG A 7 1.01 4.23 9.97
N ARG A 8 0.48 3.14 10.52
CA ARG A 8 0.90 1.80 10.14
C ARG A 8 0.58 1.52 8.67
N LEU A 9 -0.64 1.86 8.25
CA LEU A 9 -1.06 1.62 6.88
C LEU A 9 -0.23 2.43 5.88
N LEU A 10 0.06 3.69 6.21
CA LEU A 10 0.88 4.51 5.32
C LEU A 10 2.31 4.00 5.25
N ARG A 11 2.84 3.49 6.37
CA ARG A 11 4.18 2.93 6.39
C ARG A 11 4.28 1.69 5.51
N VAL A 12 3.36 0.74 5.68
CA VAL A 12 3.43 -0.49 4.88
C VAL A 12 3.14 -0.22 3.41
N PHE A 13 2.27 0.74 3.12
CA PHE A 13 2.01 1.13 1.74
C PHE A 13 3.28 1.70 1.12
N GLY A 14 3.96 2.63 1.82
CA GLY A 14 5.18 3.21 1.33
C GLY A 14 6.26 2.17 1.08
N MET A 15 6.40 1.19 1.97
CA MET A 15 7.35 0.10 1.79
C MET A 15 7.03 -0.73 0.56
N ALA A 16 5.76 -1.04 0.35
CA ALA A 16 5.35 -1.83 -0.81
C ALA A 16 5.63 -1.09 -2.13
N VAL A 17 5.35 0.22 -2.16
CA VAL A 17 5.62 1.04 -3.34
C VAL A 17 7.12 1.10 -3.61
N THR A 18 7.93 1.26 -2.57
CA THR A 18 9.39 1.30 -2.71
C THR A 18 9.92 -0.01 -3.27
N GLU A 19 9.43 -1.13 -2.78
CA GLU A 19 9.84 -2.45 -3.29
C GLU A 19 9.43 -2.63 -4.74
N TYR A 20 8.26 -2.17 -5.11
CA TYR A 20 7.79 -2.24 -6.48
C TYR A 20 8.67 -1.40 -7.40
N GLU A 21 8.97 -0.18 -6.99
CA GLU A 21 9.84 0.71 -7.75
C GLU A 21 11.22 0.10 -7.94
N ASP A 22 11.78 -0.47 -6.87
CA ASP A 22 13.07 -1.14 -6.95
C ASP A 22 13.03 -2.31 -7.91
N ALA A 23 11.98 -3.11 -7.88
CA ALA A 23 11.85 -4.26 -8.78
C ALA A 23 11.83 -3.81 -10.23
N VAL A 24 11.11 -2.74 -10.53
CA VAL A 24 11.05 -2.19 -11.89
C VAL A 24 12.42 -1.69 -12.33
N HIS A 25 13.10 -0.94 -11.46
CA HIS A 25 14.40 -0.36 -11.80
C HIS A 25 15.49 -1.40 -11.95
N LYS A 26 15.46 -2.47 -11.16
CA LYS A 26 16.46 -3.52 -11.23
C LYS A 26 16.24 -4.47 -12.39
N GLY A 27 15.08 -4.40 -13.02
CA GLY A 27 14.77 -5.26 -14.14
C GLY A 27 14.63 -6.72 -13.76
N VAL A 28 14.08 -7.00 -12.57
CA VAL A 28 13.83 -8.37 -12.14
C VAL A 28 12.79 -9.02 -13.05
N SER A 29 12.56 -10.32 -12.86
CA SER A 29 11.66 -11.06 -13.74
C SER A 29 10.25 -10.44 -13.71
N PRO A 30 9.49 -10.59 -14.82
CA PRO A 30 8.11 -10.10 -14.85
C PRO A 30 7.25 -10.66 -13.71
N GLU A 31 7.53 -11.89 -13.29
CA GLU A 31 6.78 -12.50 -12.21
C GLU A 31 7.01 -11.79 -10.88
N GLU A 32 8.26 -11.39 -10.62
CA GLU A 32 8.58 -10.66 -9.41
C GLU A 32 8.00 -9.26 -9.42
N VAL A 33 8.01 -8.60 -10.57
CA VAL A 33 7.40 -7.29 -10.71
C VAL A 33 5.91 -7.38 -10.44
N LYS A 34 5.26 -8.40 -11.00
CA LYS A 34 3.82 -8.60 -10.81
C LYS A 34 3.49 -8.88 -9.36
N LYS A 35 4.33 -9.64 -8.67
CA LYS A 35 4.14 -9.94 -7.26
C LYS A 35 4.23 -8.66 -6.43
N ALA A 36 5.22 -7.82 -6.70
CA ALA A 36 5.39 -6.55 -6.00
C ALA A 36 4.20 -5.63 -6.26
N GLU A 37 3.70 -5.61 -7.49
CA GLU A 37 2.51 -4.83 -7.82
C GLU A 37 1.30 -5.32 -7.03
N GLY A 38 1.15 -6.62 -6.88
CA GLY A 38 0.06 -7.20 -6.09
C GLY A 38 0.10 -6.74 -4.65
N GLU A 39 1.30 -6.64 -4.07
CA GLU A 39 1.47 -6.13 -2.72
C GLU A 39 1.02 -4.68 -2.61
N VAL A 40 1.39 -3.85 -3.58
CA VAL A 40 0.97 -2.45 -3.60
C VAL A 40 -0.56 -2.36 -3.64
N ARG A 41 -1.19 -3.17 -4.48
CA ARG A 41 -2.65 -3.18 -4.59
C ARG A 41 -3.32 -3.62 -3.30
N ALA A 42 -2.74 -4.62 -2.62
CA ALA A 42 -3.27 -5.09 -1.35
C ALA A 42 -3.20 -4.00 -0.29
N ARG A 43 -2.08 -3.27 -0.23
CA ARG A 43 -1.96 -2.16 0.72
C ARG A 43 -2.91 -1.02 0.38
N LEU A 44 -3.13 -0.78 -0.91
CA LEU A 44 -4.06 0.24 -1.36
C LEU A 44 -5.49 -0.08 -0.93
N GLU A 45 -5.88 -1.35 -0.99
CA GLU A 45 -7.19 -1.77 -0.54
C GLU A 45 -7.38 -1.54 0.95
N GLU A 46 -6.33 -1.74 1.74
CA GLU A 46 -6.40 -1.47 3.18
C GLU A 46 -6.62 0.02 3.45
N ILE A 47 -5.95 0.86 2.67
CA ILE A 47 -6.13 2.31 2.79
C ILE A 47 -7.55 2.70 2.39
N ALA A 48 -8.07 2.11 1.32
CA ALA A 48 -9.43 2.37 0.88
C ALA A 48 -10.44 1.98 1.96
N ALA A 49 -10.21 0.85 2.64
CA ALA A 49 -11.06 0.41 3.72
C ALA A 49 -11.02 1.39 4.90
N LEU A 50 -9.84 1.92 5.20
CA LEU A 50 -9.70 2.92 6.25
C LEU A 50 -10.48 4.17 5.91
N ILE A 51 -10.41 4.62 4.66
CA ILE A 51 -11.13 5.80 4.21
C ILE A 51 -12.64 5.60 4.39
N GLU A 52 -13.15 4.44 4.01
CA GLU A 52 -14.56 4.14 4.18
C GLU A 52 -14.97 4.15 5.66
N LYS A 53 -14.13 3.62 6.51
CA LYS A 53 -14.37 3.59 7.94
C LYS A 53 -14.45 5.01 8.52
N LEU A 54 -13.54 5.87 8.11
CA LEU A 54 -13.54 7.27 8.57
C LEU A 54 -14.73 8.03 8.02
N ARG A 55 -15.10 7.77 6.77
CA ARG A 55 -16.24 8.38 6.14
C ARG A 55 -17.53 8.04 6.89
N ALA A 56 -17.66 6.80 7.32
CA ALA A 56 -18.83 6.37 8.08
C ALA A 56 -18.95 7.11 9.42
N ARG A 57 -17.82 7.52 9.99
CA ARG A 57 -17.81 8.23 11.27
C ARG A 57 -18.16 9.70 11.16
N THR A 58 -18.04 10.27 9.98
CA THR A 58 -18.26 11.71 9.80
C THR A 58 -19.68 12.08 9.40
N VAL A 59 -20.55 11.12 9.23
CA VAL A 59 -21.95 11.36 8.84
C VAL A 59 -22.81 11.79 10.01
#